data_ef7f0c30927cd2a1d4bf023432f1def6
#
_entry.id   ef7f0c30927cd2a1d4bf023432f1def6
#
_cell.length_a   1.000
_cell.length_b   1.000
_cell.length_c   1.000
_cell.angle_alpha   90.00
_cell.angle_beta   90.00
_cell.angle_gamma   90.00
#
_symmetry.space_group_name_H-M   'P 1'
#
loop_
_entity.id
_entity.type
_entity.pdbx_description
1 polymer ?
#
loop_
_entity_poly.entity_id
_entity_poly.type
_entity_poly.pdbx_seq_one_letter_code
_entity_poly.pdbx_strand_id
1 'polypeptide(L)'
;MAFIVGAHCASAAQASEEQPKSVHLDGSSTATLVLPVRGEGVQIYTCAKDADWAWKLKAPDATLLDQDGKAIGKHFAGPTWRLNDGSEVQGKLLETRQQPGTIPWLILSARSTGSEGRLSQVDVVRRTETRGGLAPSTGCDAAHSGAEARIPYSATYSFFDTKK
;
A
#
# COMPACT_ATOMS: atom_id res chain seq x y z
N MET A 1 -24.51 -71.90 -4.14
CA MET A 1 -24.87 -70.50 -4.47
C MET A 1 -24.02 -69.58 -3.63
N ALA A 2 -23.02 -68.92 -4.22
CA ALA A 2 -22.13 -68.02 -3.52
C ALA A 2 -22.46 -66.58 -4.02
N PHE A 3 -22.87 -65.72 -3.11
CA PHE A 3 -23.11 -64.25 -3.40
C PHE A 3 -21.83 -63.49 -3.22
N ILE A 4 -21.31 -62.88 -4.30
CA ILE A 4 -20.21 -61.95 -4.28
C ILE A 4 -20.78 -60.52 -4.08
N VAL A 5 -20.54 -59.94 -2.91
CA VAL A 5 -20.88 -58.55 -2.63
C VAL A 5 -19.71 -57.66 -3.13
N GLY A 6 -19.95 -56.92 -4.22
CA GLY A 6 -19.02 -55.97 -4.74
C GLY A 6 -19.04 -54.66 -3.92
N ALA A 7 -17.95 -54.33 -3.23
CA ALA A 7 -17.78 -53.09 -2.55
C ALA A 7 -17.40 -51.96 -3.57
N HIS A 8 -18.28 -51.00 -3.78
CA HIS A 8 -17.99 -49.80 -4.54
C HIS A 8 -17.29 -48.79 -3.62
N CYS A 9 -15.97 -48.58 -3.81
CA CYS A 9 -15.27 -47.45 -3.24
C CYS A 9 -15.67 -46.18 -4.01
N ALA A 10 -16.52 -45.36 -3.40
CA ALA A 10 -16.75 -43.99 -3.87
C ALA A 10 -15.54 -43.13 -3.51
N SER A 11 -14.75 -42.75 -4.50
CA SER A 11 -13.68 -41.79 -4.35
C SER A 11 -14.30 -40.40 -4.16
N ALA A 12 -14.27 -39.88 -2.93
CA ALA A 12 -14.64 -38.50 -2.66
C ALA A 12 -13.55 -37.58 -3.26
N ALA A 13 -13.91 -36.88 -4.31
CA ALA A 13 -13.07 -35.78 -4.82
C ALA A 13 -12.99 -34.70 -3.74
N GLN A 14 -11.81 -34.56 -3.11
CA GLN A 14 -11.53 -33.44 -2.21
C GLN A 14 -11.46 -32.16 -3.06
N ALA A 15 -12.45 -31.29 -2.90
CA ALA A 15 -12.33 -29.91 -3.38
C ALA A 15 -11.15 -29.28 -2.63
N SER A 16 -10.08 -28.94 -3.35
CA SER A 16 -8.99 -28.17 -2.80
C SER A 16 -9.54 -26.77 -2.46
N GLU A 17 -9.68 -26.47 -1.19
CA GLU A 17 -9.95 -25.11 -0.74
C GLU A 17 -8.77 -24.23 -1.19
N GLU A 18 -9.02 -23.34 -2.13
CA GLU A 18 -8.05 -22.37 -2.59
C GLU A 18 -7.71 -21.46 -1.40
N GLN A 19 -6.46 -21.52 -0.92
CA GLN A 19 -6.02 -20.70 0.19
C GLN A 19 -6.12 -19.21 -0.17
N PRO A 20 -6.56 -18.34 0.77
CA PRO A 20 -6.67 -16.91 0.50
C PRO A 20 -5.30 -16.36 0.10
N LYS A 21 -5.28 -15.58 -0.98
CA LYS A 21 -4.07 -14.94 -1.48
C LYS A 21 -3.63 -13.84 -0.54
N SER A 22 -2.34 -13.76 -0.28
CA SER A 22 -1.76 -12.88 0.74
C SER A 22 -0.60 -12.05 0.18
N VAL A 23 -0.37 -10.90 0.81
CA VAL A 23 0.74 -9.99 0.54
C VAL A 23 1.44 -9.70 1.86
N HIS A 24 2.77 -9.87 1.92
CA HIS A 24 3.56 -9.72 3.14
C HIS A 24 4.64 -8.64 3.00
N LEU A 25 5.06 -8.08 4.16
CA LEU A 25 6.11 -7.05 4.19
C LEU A 25 7.53 -7.60 3.94
N ASP A 26 7.74 -8.91 4.04
CA ASP A 26 9.02 -9.55 3.70
C ASP A 26 9.26 -9.67 2.19
N GLY A 27 8.30 -9.25 1.38
CA GLY A 27 8.35 -9.32 -0.08
C GLY A 27 7.59 -10.50 -0.68
N SER A 28 7.24 -11.52 0.12
CA SER A 28 6.45 -12.66 -0.35
C SER A 28 5.02 -12.25 -0.68
N SER A 29 4.43 -12.93 -1.67
CA SER A 29 3.02 -12.76 -2.05
C SER A 29 2.54 -13.97 -2.84
N THR A 30 1.30 -14.39 -2.60
CA THR A 30 0.54 -15.33 -3.44
C THR A 30 -0.51 -14.61 -4.30
N ALA A 31 -0.67 -13.30 -4.11
CA ALA A 31 -1.56 -12.43 -4.89
C ALA A 31 -0.95 -12.05 -6.25
N THR A 32 -1.81 -11.65 -7.18
CA THR A 32 -1.38 -11.16 -8.49
C THR A 32 -0.84 -9.74 -8.37
N LEU A 33 0.43 -9.54 -8.73
CA LEU A 33 1.01 -8.20 -8.86
C LEU A 33 0.45 -7.51 -10.12
N VAL A 34 -0.28 -6.43 -9.93
CA VAL A 34 -0.88 -5.64 -11.01
C VAL A 34 0.13 -4.63 -11.55
N LEU A 35 0.83 -3.92 -10.65
CA LEU A 35 1.70 -2.82 -11.02
C LEU A 35 2.70 -2.52 -9.90
N PRO A 36 4.02 -2.54 -10.16
CA PRO A 36 5.01 -1.90 -9.31
C PRO A 36 5.28 -0.47 -9.80
N VAL A 37 5.40 0.49 -8.89
CA VAL A 37 5.77 1.88 -9.20
C VAL A 37 6.71 2.43 -8.14
N ARG A 38 7.53 3.41 -8.52
CA ARG A 38 8.31 4.22 -7.60
C ARG A 38 7.57 5.51 -7.30
N GLY A 39 7.38 5.83 -6.03
CA GLY A 39 6.90 7.14 -5.59
C GLY A 39 8.06 8.03 -5.22
N GLU A 40 8.10 9.24 -5.77
CA GLU A 40 9.09 10.27 -5.44
C GLU A 40 8.39 11.59 -5.14
N GLY A 41 8.73 12.22 -4.02
CA GLY A 41 8.12 13.48 -3.61
C GLY A 41 8.44 13.85 -2.18
N VAL A 42 7.44 14.32 -1.45
CA VAL A 42 7.58 14.78 -0.08
C VAL A 42 6.49 14.22 0.83
N GLN A 43 6.84 14.00 2.09
CA GLN A 43 5.89 13.91 3.20
C GLN A 43 5.68 15.32 3.74
N ILE A 44 4.44 15.77 3.82
CA ILE A 44 4.06 17.08 4.35
C ILE A 44 3.63 16.89 5.80
N TYR A 45 4.27 17.61 6.69
CA TYR A 45 3.95 17.65 8.11
C TYR A 45 3.44 19.03 8.49
N THR A 46 2.49 19.10 9.42
CA THR A 46 2.02 20.35 10.03
C THR A 46 2.42 20.34 11.50
N CYS A 47 2.98 21.46 11.96
CA CYS A 47 3.23 21.67 13.38
C CYS A 47 1.90 21.91 14.10
N ALA A 48 1.53 21.01 14.99
CA ALA A 48 0.28 21.07 15.74
C ALA A 48 0.48 20.63 17.20
N LYS A 49 -0.38 21.14 18.05
CA LYS A 49 -0.42 20.76 19.47
C LYS A 49 -1.60 19.81 19.71
N ASP A 50 -1.30 18.61 20.23
CA ASP A 50 -2.27 17.77 20.95
C ASP A 50 -1.94 17.89 22.47
N ALA A 51 -1.37 16.83 23.10
CA ALA A 51 -0.77 16.97 24.42
C ALA A 51 0.49 17.85 24.38
N ASP A 52 1.38 17.57 23.40
CA ASP A 52 2.61 18.30 23.14
C ASP A 52 2.68 18.82 21.70
N TRP A 53 3.56 19.81 21.45
CA TRP A 53 3.87 20.28 20.11
C TRP A 53 4.64 19.22 19.34
N ALA A 54 4.12 18.85 18.16
CA ALA A 54 4.77 17.88 17.28
C ALA A 54 4.43 18.10 15.81
N TRP A 55 5.34 17.67 14.94
CA TRP A 55 5.09 17.56 13.52
C TRP A 55 4.15 16.38 13.26
N LYS A 56 2.94 16.66 12.77
CA LYS A 56 1.91 15.67 12.44
C LYS A 56 1.87 15.47 10.93
N LEU A 57 1.89 14.21 10.48
CA LEU A 57 1.75 13.91 9.06
C LEU A 57 0.40 14.44 8.55
N LYS A 58 0.45 15.32 7.55
CA LYS A 58 -0.71 15.88 6.86
C LYS A 58 -1.05 15.07 5.62
N ALA A 59 -0.07 14.88 4.73
CA ALA A 59 -0.27 14.18 3.47
C ALA A 59 1.08 13.85 2.80
N PRO A 60 1.16 12.81 1.96
CA PRO A 60 2.18 12.73 0.92
C PRO A 60 1.81 13.64 -0.26
N ASP A 61 2.82 14.05 -1.02
CA ASP A 61 2.70 14.66 -2.34
C ASP A 61 3.84 14.10 -3.20
N ALA A 62 3.52 13.08 -4.00
CA ALA A 62 4.52 12.35 -4.78
C ALA A 62 4.06 12.04 -6.20
N THR A 63 5.01 12.00 -7.11
CA THR A 63 4.84 11.50 -8.46
C THR A 63 5.08 9.99 -8.47
N LEU A 64 4.21 9.26 -9.17
CA LEU A 64 4.37 7.83 -9.42
C LEU A 64 5.10 7.64 -10.74
N LEU A 65 6.20 6.90 -10.70
CA LEU A 65 7.05 6.61 -11.84
C LEU A 65 6.97 5.12 -12.15
N ASP A 66 6.90 4.77 -13.43
CA ASP A 66 7.02 3.39 -13.88
C ASP A 66 8.50 2.92 -13.87
N GLN A 67 8.74 1.71 -14.38
CA GLN A 67 10.08 1.10 -14.41
C GLN A 67 11.06 1.84 -15.33
N ASP A 68 10.54 2.60 -16.31
CA ASP A 68 11.33 3.41 -17.24
C ASP A 68 11.55 4.85 -16.70
N GLY A 69 11.04 5.15 -15.50
CA GLY A 69 11.12 6.47 -14.88
C GLY A 69 10.12 7.48 -15.42
N LYS A 70 9.13 7.04 -16.21
CA LYS A 70 8.07 7.91 -16.73
C LYS A 70 7.03 8.19 -15.67
N ALA A 71 6.60 9.45 -15.55
CA ALA A 71 5.52 9.85 -14.67
C ALA A 71 4.16 9.31 -15.17
N ILE A 72 3.55 8.44 -14.38
CA ILE A 72 2.30 7.75 -14.71
C ILE A 72 1.16 8.06 -13.75
N GLY A 73 1.41 8.86 -12.71
CA GLY A 73 0.36 9.20 -11.74
C GLY A 73 0.87 9.99 -10.54
N LYS A 74 0.02 10.08 -9.52
CA LYS A 74 0.25 10.83 -8.28
C LYS A 74 -0.17 10.03 -7.07
N HIS A 75 0.52 10.31 -5.94
CA HIS A 75 0.15 9.85 -4.61
C HIS A 75 -0.05 11.04 -3.68
N PHE A 76 -1.19 11.10 -3.01
CA PHE A 76 -1.60 12.24 -2.20
C PHE A 76 -2.46 11.81 -1.00
N ALA A 77 -3.06 12.80 -0.31
CA ALA A 77 -3.83 12.59 0.91
C ALA A 77 -4.91 11.49 0.79
N GLY A 78 -5.11 10.77 1.89
CA GLY A 78 -6.22 9.86 2.03
C GLY A 78 -5.96 8.41 2.38
N PRO A 79 -4.74 7.81 2.32
CA PRO A 79 -3.74 7.84 1.26
C PRO A 79 -4.33 7.39 -0.09
N THR A 80 -4.09 8.15 -1.14
CA THR A 80 -4.69 7.93 -2.46
C THR A 80 -3.60 7.81 -3.53
N TRP A 81 -3.77 6.89 -4.47
CA TRP A 81 -2.95 6.73 -5.68
C TRP A 81 -3.85 6.84 -6.89
N ARG A 82 -3.54 7.78 -7.78
CA ARG A 82 -4.26 8.00 -9.04
C ARG A 82 -3.29 7.92 -10.21
N LEU A 83 -3.62 7.10 -11.20
CA LEU A 83 -2.88 7.04 -12.46
C LEU A 83 -3.43 8.01 -13.50
N ASN A 84 -2.64 8.26 -14.55
CA ASN A 84 -3.01 9.14 -15.67
C ASN A 84 -4.16 8.59 -16.52
N ASP A 85 -4.49 7.29 -16.41
CA ASP A 85 -5.65 6.67 -17.03
C ASP A 85 -6.98 6.95 -16.28
N GLY A 86 -6.92 7.69 -15.17
CA GLY A 86 -8.06 8.03 -14.32
C GLY A 86 -8.40 6.98 -13.27
N SER A 87 -7.75 5.82 -13.29
CA SER A 87 -7.94 4.82 -12.23
C SER A 87 -7.32 5.29 -10.92
N GLU A 88 -8.02 5.03 -9.82
CA GLU A 88 -7.65 5.51 -8.50
C GLU A 88 -8.00 4.48 -7.43
N VAL A 89 -7.12 4.36 -6.43
CA VAL A 89 -7.41 3.61 -5.22
C VAL A 89 -7.12 4.43 -3.99
N GLN A 90 -7.94 4.26 -2.96
CA GLN A 90 -7.76 4.78 -1.63
C GLN A 90 -7.42 3.64 -0.66
N GLY A 91 -6.37 3.83 0.13
CA GLY A 91 -5.85 2.83 1.06
C GLY A 91 -6.33 3.03 2.49
N LYS A 92 -6.33 1.93 3.25
CA LYS A 92 -6.49 1.90 4.70
C LYS A 92 -5.41 1.01 5.31
N LEU A 93 -4.69 1.52 6.31
CA LEU A 93 -3.59 0.80 6.95
C LEU A 93 -4.04 -0.53 7.56
N LEU A 94 -3.34 -1.61 7.24
CA LEU A 94 -3.48 -2.94 7.82
C LEU A 94 -2.26 -3.32 8.66
N GLU A 95 -1.05 -3.13 8.13
CA GLU A 95 0.19 -3.52 8.78
C GLU A 95 1.25 -2.43 8.61
N THR A 96 2.09 -2.25 9.63
CA THR A 96 3.24 -1.33 9.61
C THR A 96 4.48 -2.01 10.16
N ARG A 97 5.64 -1.74 9.54
CA ARG A 97 6.95 -2.17 10.02
C ARG A 97 7.89 -0.98 10.00
N GLN A 98 8.37 -0.58 11.17
CA GLN A 98 9.33 0.51 11.30
C GLN A 98 10.63 0.18 10.55
N GLN A 99 11.20 1.21 9.93
CA GLN A 99 12.47 1.13 9.21
C GLN A 99 13.44 2.17 9.77
N PRO A 100 14.69 1.81 10.07
CA PRO A 100 15.67 2.76 10.59
C PRO A 100 15.90 3.93 9.61
N GLY A 101 15.78 5.17 10.11
CA GLY A 101 16.12 6.39 9.36
C GLY A 101 15.16 6.76 8.22
N THR A 102 14.02 6.10 8.10
CA THR A 102 13.05 6.37 7.04
C THR A 102 11.61 6.09 7.48
N ILE A 103 10.64 6.52 6.68
CA ILE A 103 9.24 6.20 6.92
C ILE A 103 8.99 4.69 6.86
N PRO A 104 7.99 4.16 7.60
CA PRO A 104 7.78 2.71 7.73
C PRO A 104 7.32 2.06 6.42
N TRP A 105 7.56 0.75 6.33
CA TRP A 105 6.90 -0.11 5.35
C TRP A 105 5.47 -0.38 5.77
N LEU A 106 4.57 -0.52 4.79
CA LEU A 106 3.14 -0.65 5.05
C LEU A 106 2.50 -1.71 4.15
N ILE A 107 1.48 -2.38 4.70
CA ILE A 107 0.42 -3.02 3.93
C ILE A 107 -0.87 -2.22 4.15
N LEU A 108 -1.58 -1.91 3.09
CA LEU A 108 -2.86 -1.24 3.12
C LEU A 108 -3.88 -2.07 2.33
N SER A 109 -5.10 -2.20 2.86
CA SER A 109 -6.22 -2.56 1.99
C SER A 109 -6.51 -1.39 1.06
N ALA A 110 -7.00 -1.67 -0.13
CA ALA A 110 -7.28 -0.65 -1.11
C ALA A 110 -8.70 -0.81 -1.68
N ARG A 111 -9.31 0.32 -2.02
CA ARG A 111 -10.62 0.38 -2.65
C ARG A 111 -10.55 1.29 -3.86
N SER A 112 -11.05 0.82 -5.00
CA SER A 112 -11.18 1.65 -6.20
C SER A 112 -12.17 2.79 -5.97
N THR A 113 -11.78 4.00 -6.36
CA THR A 113 -12.54 5.26 -6.19
C THR A 113 -12.57 6.09 -7.47
N GLY A 114 -11.78 5.71 -8.49
CA GLY A 114 -11.69 6.41 -9.77
C GLY A 114 -12.42 5.70 -10.91
N SER A 115 -12.07 6.09 -12.13
CA SER A 115 -12.54 5.46 -13.37
C SER A 115 -11.97 4.06 -13.53
N GLU A 116 -12.54 3.27 -14.43
CA GLU A 116 -11.94 2.01 -14.84
C GLU A 116 -10.55 2.22 -15.45
N GLY A 117 -9.61 1.33 -15.11
CA GLY A 117 -8.24 1.36 -15.58
C GLY A 117 -7.34 0.39 -14.81
N ARG A 118 -6.04 0.63 -14.84
CA ARG A 118 -5.04 -0.31 -14.30
C ARG A 118 -5.21 -0.64 -12.81
N LEU A 119 -5.74 0.28 -12.00
CA LEU A 119 -5.93 0.08 -10.55
C LEU A 119 -7.33 -0.46 -10.18
N SER A 120 -8.25 -0.67 -11.12
CA SER A 120 -9.66 -1.00 -10.81
C SER A 120 -9.84 -2.28 -9.99
N GLN A 121 -8.94 -3.26 -10.14
CA GLN A 121 -9.01 -4.55 -9.45
C GLN A 121 -8.06 -4.63 -8.23
N VAL A 122 -7.34 -3.56 -7.95
CA VAL A 122 -6.41 -3.51 -6.82
C VAL A 122 -7.18 -3.47 -5.50
N ASP A 123 -6.83 -4.36 -4.57
CA ASP A 123 -7.40 -4.42 -3.23
C ASP A 123 -6.34 -4.41 -2.12
N VAL A 124 -5.04 -4.52 -2.48
CA VAL A 124 -3.93 -4.36 -1.55
C VAL A 124 -2.84 -3.49 -2.16
N VAL A 125 -2.30 -2.57 -1.36
CA VAL A 125 -1.10 -1.79 -1.67
C VAL A 125 -0.03 -2.09 -0.64
N ARG A 126 1.18 -2.42 -1.10
CA ARG A 126 2.38 -2.57 -0.27
C ARG A 126 3.35 -1.43 -0.54
N ARG A 127 3.82 -0.77 0.51
CA ARG A 127 4.92 0.20 0.47
C ARG A 127 6.17 -0.39 1.09
N THR A 128 7.26 -0.42 0.33
CA THR A 128 8.58 -0.92 0.75
C THR A 128 9.69 -0.02 0.22
N GLU A 129 10.95 -0.38 0.47
CA GLU A 129 12.15 0.31 -0.04
C GLU A 129 12.12 1.83 0.20
N THR A 130 11.62 2.21 1.36
CA THR A 130 11.44 3.62 1.74
C THR A 130 12.79 4.30 2.01
N ARG A 131 12.89 5.58 1.64
CA ARG A 131 14.04 6.44 1.91
C ARG A 131 13.56 7.81 2.35
N GLY A 132 14.11 8.34 3.43
CA GLY A 132 13.76 9.66 3.96
C GLY A 132 12.33 9.78 4.48
N GLY A 133 11.77 10.97 4.43
CA GLY A 133 10.38 11.26 4.74
C GLY A 133 10.02 11.34 6.22
N LEU A 134 10.95 11.14 7.15
CA LEU A 134 10.66 11.26 8.60
C LEU A 134 10.36 12.72 8.97
N ALA A 135 9.43 12.89 9.93
CA ALA A 135 9.15 14.19 10.52
C ALA A 135 10.42 14.83 11.10
N PRO A 136 10.58 16.17 11.03
CA PRO A 136 11.66 16.83 11.75
C PRO A 136 11.57 16.57 13.25
N SER A 137 12.71 16.43 13.91
CA SER A 137 12.78 16.20 15.36
C SER A 137 12.66 17.48 16.20
N THR A 138 12.79 18.66 15.57
CA THR A 138 12.78 19.98 16.21
C THR A 138 11.99 20.98 15.38
N GLY A 139 11.84 22.22 15.88
CA GLY A 139 11.24 23.34 15.14
C GLY A 139 9.71 23.36 15.14
N CYS A 140 9.05 22.53 15.97
CA CYS A 140 7.61 22.64 16.19
C CYS A 140 7.35 23.07 17.64
N ASP A 141 6.81 24.27 17.80
CA ASP A 141 6.44 24.89 19.06
C ASP A 141 5.31 25.90 18.86
N ALA A 142 4.95 26.64 19.90
CA ALA A 142 3.85 27.61 19.85
C ALA A 142 4.06 28.72 18.82
N ALA A 143 5.31 29.13 18.55
CA ALA A 143 5.64 30.17 17.57
C ALA A 143 5.52 29.64 16.11
N HIS A 144 5.55 28.34 15.92
CA HIS A 144 5.48 27.69 14.62
C HIS A 144 4.14 26.94 14.40
N SER A 145 3.12 27.24 15.20
CA SER A 145 1.78 26.61 15.06
C SER A 145 1.24 26.77 13.64
N GLY A 146 0.87 25.66 13.02
CA GLY A 146 0.35 25.62 11.65
C GLY A 146 1.41 25.67 10.55
N ALA A 147 2.71 25.83 10.90
CA ALA A 147 3.79 25.76 9.92
C ALA A 147 3.84 24.38 9.27
N GLU A 148 4.26 24.34 8.01
CA GLU A 148 4.44 23.08 7.26
C GLU A 148 5.93 22.78 7.02
N ALA A 149 6.27 21.48 7.14
CA ALA A 149 7.56 20.94 6.73
C ALA A 149 7.35 19.93 5.60
N ARG A 150 8.08 20.08 4.49
CA ARG A 150 8.03 19.22 3.30
C ARG A 150 9.32 18.41 3.23
N ILE A 151 9.24 17.14 3.60
CA ILE A 151 10.42 16.29 3.77
C ILE A 151 10.53 15.32 2.59
N PRO A 152 11.61 15.38 1.79
CA PRO A 152 11.80 14.49 0.65
C PRO A 152 11.76 13.01 1.03
N TYR A 153 11.08 12.21 0.21
CA TYR A 153 11.07 10.76 0.34
C TYR A 153 10.95 10.05 -1.01
N SER A 154 11.32 8.79 -1.01
CA SER A 154 10.95 7.85 -2.07
C SER A 154 10.52 6.52 -1.46
N ALA A 155 9.72 5.76 -2.22
CA ALA A 155 9.26 4.44 -1.84
C ALA A 155 8.90 3.62 -3.09
N THR A 156 8.91 2.29 -2.96
CA THR A 156 8.28 1.39 -3.93
C THR A 156 6.86 1.08 -3.47
N TYR A 157 5.88 1.30 -4.35
CA TYR A 157 4.50 0.88 -4.18
C TYR A 157 4.21 -0.29 -5.11
N SER A 158 3.74 -1.39 -4.53
CA SER A 158 3.30 -2.58 -5.28
C SER A 158 1.79 -2.74 -5.10
N PHE A 159 1.06 -2.78 -6.20
CA PHE A 159 -0.39 -2.90 -6.23
C PHE A 159 -0.78 -4.34 -6.56
N PHE A 160 -1.66 -4.94 -5.77
CA PHE A 160 -2.05 -6.34 -5.90
C PHE A 160 -3.55 -6.51 -6.02
N ASP A 161 -3.93 -7.57 -6.76
CA ASP A 161 -5.26 -8.17 -6.79
C ASP A 161 -5.18 -9.50 -6.05
N THR A 162 -5.87 -9.62 -4.89
CA THR A 162 -5.91 -10.83 -4.09
C THR A 162 -7.05 -11.77 -4.48
N LYS A 163 -7.90 -11.38 -5.44
CA LYS A 163 -9.07 -12.12 -5.90
C LYS A 163 -8.79 -12.99 -7.12
N LYS A 164 -7.63 -12.83 -7.76
CA LYS A 164 -7.22 -13.59 -8.95
C LYS A 164 -6.05 -14.51 -8.67
#